data_32a3a65faa0e35e01b2c618173149488
#
_entry.id   32a3a65faa0e35e01b2c618173149488
#
_cell.length_a   1.000
_cell.length_b   1.000
_cell.length_c   1.000
_cell.angle_alpha   90.00
_cell.angle_beta   90.00
_cell.angle_gamma   90.00
#
_symmetry.space_group_name_H-M   'P 1'
#
loop_
_entity.id
_entity.type
_entity.pdbx_description
1 polymer ?
#
loop_
_entity_poly.entity_id
_entity_poly.type
_entity_poly.pdbx_seq_one_letter_code
_entity_poly.pdbx_strand_id
1 'polypeptide(L)'
;MGIVETGGMVTGAYTVLRVNEKYAIPEYVYYYYLCVDNIKALKPYYSGLRKTVRADKFLQLYIPVPSVEEQRTIIAYIENKNNKIEALVKNLEAEIAYLKEYKQKLVADCVTGQINVQCEQ
;
A
#
# COMPACT_ATOMS: atom_id res chain seq x y z
N MET A 1 -6.26 5.02 -6.11
CA MET A 1 -5.72 6.41 -6.20
C MET A 1 -4.21 6.33 -6.10
N GLY A 2 -3.44 7.24 -6.72
CA GLY A 2 -1.97 7.29 -6.66
C GLY A 2 -1.48 8.73 -6.82
N ILE A 3 -0.24 8.98 -6.39
CA ILE A 3 0.46 10.23 -6.64
C ILE A 3 1.23 10.10 -7.95
N VAL A 4 1.23 11.16 -8.76
CA VAL A 4 2.02 11.23 -10.00
C VAL A 4 3.32 11.93 -9.67
N GLU A 5 4.43 11.21 -9.70
CA GLU A 5 5.76 11.72 -9.38
C GLU A 5 6.52 12.20 -10.63
N THR A 6 6.15 11.69 -11.79
CA THR A 6 6.85 11.99 -13.05
C THR A 6 5.88 12.51 -14.09
N GLY A 7 6.37 13.40 -14.97
CA GLY A 7 5.60 13.85 -16.12
C GLY A 7 5.31 12.70 -17.09
N GLY A 8 4.07 12.64 -17.60
CA GLY A 8 3.66 11.60 -18.54
C GLY A 8 2.23 11.81 -19.02
N MET A 9 1.84 11.02 -20.01
CA MET A 9 0.45 10.98 -20.49
C MET A 9 -0.31 9.86 -19.82
N VAL A 10 -1.52 10.15 -19.35
CA VAL A 10 -2.48 9.15 -18.84
C VAL A 10 -3.66 9.03 -19.80
N THR A 11 -4.26 7.86 -19.84
CA THR A 11 -5.45 7.64 -20.66
C THR A 11 -6.66 8.39 -20.08
N GLY A 12 -7.64 8.73 -20.91
CA GLY A 12 -8.87 9.38 -20.47
C GLY A 12 -9.71 8.62 -19.45
N ALA A 13 -9.31 7.40 -19.09
CA ALA A 13 -9.91 6.62 -18.01
C ALA A 13 -9.54 7.11 -16.61
N TYR A 14 -8.48 7.96 -16.50
CA TYR A 14 -8.00 8.49 -15.23
C TYR A 14 -8.28 9.99 -15.17
N THR A 15 -8.74 10.44 -14.01
CA THR A 15 -8.89 11.88 -13.73
C THR A 15 -7.67 12.35 -12.95
N VAL A 16 -6.93 13.29 -13.50
CA VAL A 16 -5.79 13.92 -12.83
C VAL A 16 -6.30 15.16 -12.09
N LEU A 17 -6.03 15.23 -10.80
CA LEU A 17 -6.39 16.34 -9.93
C LEU A 17 -5.11 16.96 -9.37
N ARG A 18 -5.09 18.27 -9.24
CA ARG A 18 -4.01 18.99 -8.60
C ARG A 18 -4.45 19.52 -7.25
N VAL A 19 -3.65 19.25 -6.23
CA VAL A 19 -3.87 19.80 -4.89
C VAL A 19 -3.43 21.27 -4.87
N ASN A 20 -4.19 22.10 -4.17
CA ASN A 20 -3.77 23.47 -3.91
C ASN A 20 -2.80 23.48 -2.72
N GLU A 21 -1.50 23.52 -3.02
CA GLU A 21 -0.41 23.42 -2.06
C GLU A 21 -0.37 24.55 -1.01
N LYS A 22 -1.14 25.62 -1.23
CA LYS A 22 -1.33 26.67 -0.22
C LYS A 22 -2.02 26.15 1.05
N TYR A 23 -2.86 25.13 0.92
CA TYR A 23 -3.70 24.64 2.01
C TYR A 23 -3.39 23.18 2.38
N ALA A 24 -3.00 22.36 1.43
CA ALA A 24 -2.82 20.94 1.67
C ALA A 24 -1.61 20.38 0.91
N ILE A 25 -0.93 19.43 1.54
CA ILE A 25 0.19 18.70 0.96
C ILE A 25 -0.38 17.50 0.16
N PRO A 26 0.10 17.25 -1.08
CA PRO A 26 -0.43 16.15 -1.91
C PRO A 26 -0.41 14.78 -1.23
N GLU A 27 0.66 14.45 -0.50
CA GLU A 27 0.82 13.19 0.22
C GLU A 27 -0.20 13.06 1.36
N TYR A 28 -0.52 14.15 2.06
CA TYR A 28 -1.54 14.16 3.08
C TYR A 28 -2.92 13.83 2.49
N VAL A 29 -3.28 14.48 1.38
CA VAL A 29 -4.54 14.24 0.68
C VAL A 29 -4.60 12.80 0.16
N TYR A 30 -3.49 12.28 -0.34
CA TYR A 30 -3.39 10.88 -0.78
C TYR A 30 -3.67 9.90 0.38
N TYR A 31 -2.99 10.05 1.51
CA TYR A 31 -3.18 9.18 2.67
C TYR A 31 -4.59 9.27 3.23
N TYR A 32 -5.19 10.46 3.25
CA TYR A 32 -6.57 10.63 3.65
C TYR A 32 -7.53 9.82 2.77
N TYR A 33 -7.43 9.99 1.45
CA TYR A 33 -8.30 9.26 0.52
C TYR A 33 -7.99 7.75 0.46
N LEU A 34 -6.77 7.33 0.72
CA LEU A 34 -6.44 5.93 0.88
C LEU A 34 -7.19 5.32 2.07
N CYS A 35 -7.23 6.03 3.19
CA CYS A 35 -8.01 5.62 4.35
C CYS A 35 -9.53 5.54 4.03
N VAL A 36 -10.06 6.59 3.39
CA VAL A 36 -11.48 6.67 2.99
C VAL A 36 -11.87 5.53 2.04
N ASP A 37 -10.98 5.14 1.10
CA ASP A 37 -11.22 4.01 0.21
C ASP A 37 -11.12 2.66 0.93
N ASN A 38 -10.19 2.50 1.86
CA ASN A 38 -10.04 1.27 2.65
C ASN A 38 -11.30 0.96 3.46
N ILE A 39 -11.92 1.97 4.08
CA ILE A 39 -13.19 1.80 4.81
C ILE A 39 -14.41 1.82 3.89
N LYS A 40 -14.21 1.92 2.56
CA LYS A 40 -15.27 1.95 1.55
C LYS A 40 -16.28 3.08 1.72
N ALA A 41 -15.88 4.21 2.31
CA ALA A 41 -16.75 5.35 2.54
C ALA A 41 -17.16 6.06 1.22
N LEU A 42 -16.47 5.81 0.11
CA LEU A 42 -16.82 6.33 -1.21
C LEU A 42 -17.97 5.56 -1.90
N LYS A 43 -18.39 4.42 -1.36
CA LYS A 43 -19.47 3.60 -1.97
C LYS A 43 -20.74 4.37 -2.34
N PRO A 44 -21.26 5.30 -1.51
CA PRO A 44 -22.47 6.05 -1.85
C PRO A 44 -22.33 6.93 -3.09
N TYR A 45 -21.10 7.27 -3.48
CA TYR A 45 -20.78 8.15 -4.61
C TYR A 45 -20.42 7.38 -5.88
N TYR A 46 -20.39 6.03 -5.83
CA TYR A 46 -20.10 5.22 -6.99
C TYR A 46 -21.21 5.31 -8.03
N SER A 47 -20.80 5.43 -9.27
CA SER A 47 -21.71 5.45 -10.43
C SER A 47 -21.26 4.44 -11.50
N GLY A 48 -22.26 3.90 -12.23
CA GLY A 48 -22.03 2.97 -13.31
C GLY A 48 -21.55 1.58 -12.88
N LEU A 49 -21.40 0.70 -13.86
CA LEU A 49 -20.98 -0.70 -13.66
C LEU A 49 -19.55 -0.82 -13.10
N ARG A 50 -18.68 0.13 -13.40
CA ARG A 50 -17.28 0.16 -12.95
C ARG A 50 -17.09 0.72 -11.54
N LYS A 51 -18.16 1.13 -10.85
CA LYS A 51 -18.13 1.68 -9.49
C LYS A 51 -17.10 2.83 -9.36
N THR A 52 -17.11 3.77 -10.30
CA THR A 52 -16.23 4.92 -10.29
C THR A 52 -16.89 6.13 -9.64
N VAL A 53 -16.13 6.96 -8.96
CA VAL A 53 -16.59 8.28 -8.50
C VAL A 53 -16.33 9.30 -9.61
N ARG A 54 -17.36 10.00 -10.04
CA ARG A 54 -17.21 11.08 -11.04
C ARG A 54 -16.44 12.25 -10.44
N ALA A 55 -15.64 12.94 -11.28
CA ALA A 55 -14.81 14.05 -10.85
C ALA A 55 -15.61 15.17 -10.17
N ASP A 56 -16.81 15.52 -10.72
CA ASP A 56 -17.70 16.51 -10.16
C ASP A 56 -18.16 16.17 -8.74
N LYS A 57 -18.45 14.90 -8.48
CA LYS A 57 -18.82 14.41 -7.14
C LYS A 57 -17.63 14.33 -6.21
N PHE A 58 -16.48 13.89 -6.73
CA PHE A 58 -15.25 13.83 -5.95
C PHE A 58 -14.81 15.20 -5.43
N LEU A 59 -14.89 16.25 -6.26
CA LEU A 59 -14.53 17.61 -5.90
C LEU A 59 -15.49 18.25 -4.88
N GLN A 60 -16.67 17.68 -4.65
CA GLN A 60 -17.63 18.11 -3.63
C GLN A 60 -17.40 17.45 -2.26
N LEU A 61 -16.47 16.52 -2.16
CA LEU A 61 -16.17 15.85 -0.90
C LEU A 61 -15.39 16.79 0.02
N TYR A 62 -15.83 16.87 1.26
CA TYR A 62 -15.12 17.61 2.30
C TYR A 62 -14.04 16.74 2.92
N ILE A 63 -12.85 17.34 3.07
CA ILE A 63 -11.73 16.72 3.78
C ILE A 63 -11.29 17.63 4.92
N PRO A 64 -10.91 17.09 6.08
CA PRO A 64 -10.26 17.86 7.12
C PRO A 64 -8.88 18.29 6.66
N VAL A 65 -8.56 19.56 6.78
CA VAL A 65 -7.25 20.10 6.39
C VAL A 65 -6.66 20.83 7.61
N PRO A 66 -5.83 20.13 8.41
CA PRO A 66 -5.13 20.76 9.52
C PRO A 66 -4.03 21.72 9.02
N SER A 67 -3.30 22.34 9.93
CA SER A 67 -2.17 23.19 9.55
C SER A 67 -1.11 22.45 8.73
N VAL A 68 -0.40 23.14 7.87
CA VAL A 68 0.64 22.52 7.02
C VAL A 68 1.71 21.81 7.86
N GLU A 69 2.06 22.36 9.03
CA GLU A 69 3.02 21.73 9.94
C GLU A 69 2.48 20.41 10.52
N GLU A 70 1.22 20.40 10.89
CA GLU A 70 0.56 19.19 11.39
C GLU A 70 0.46 18.12 10.29
N GLN A 71 0.13 18.51 9.05
CA GLN A 71 0.15 17.61 7.90
C GLN A 71 1.53 16.97 7.71
N ARG A 72 2.61 17.76 7.77
CA ARG A 72 4.00 17.23 7.67
C ARG A 72 4.31 16.25 8.79
N THR A 73 3.88 16.54 10.00
CA THR A 73 4.10 15.66 11.16
C THR A 73 3.37 14.32 10.97
N ILE A 74 2.13 14.37 10.47
CA ILE A 74 1.33 13.18 10.16
C ILE A 74 2.01 12.34 9.07
N ILE A 75 2.43 12.97 7.98
CA ILE A 75 3.11 12.30 6.87
C ILE A 75 4.39 11.62 7.37
N ALA A 76 5.27 12.35 8.07
CA ALA A 76 6.51 11.81 8.59
C ALA A 76 6.29 10.61 9.53
N TYR A 77 5.25 10.65 10.34
CA TYR A 77 4.89 9.54 11.20
C TYR A 77 4.47 8.30 10.39
N ILE A 78 3.61 8.48 9.38
CA ILE A 78 3.12 7.41 8.51
C ILE A 78 4.29 6.78 7.75
N GLU A 79 5.16 7.59 7.14
CA GLU A 79 6.33 7.11 6.39
C GLU A 79 7.30 6.33 7.27
N ASN A 80 7.59 6.82 8.47
CA ASN A 80 8.45 6.09 9.42
C ASN A 80 7.86 4.72 9.78
N LYS A 81 6.53 4.64 9.97
CA LYS A 81 5.86 3.36 10.25
C LYS A 81 5.88 2.43 9.03
N ASN A 82 5.59 2.97 7.84
CA ASN A 82 5.62 2.20 6.60
C ASN A 82 7.01 1.62 6.33
N ASN A 83 8.07 2.42 6.45
CA ASN A 83 9.44 1.95 6.28
C ASN A 83 9.81 0.79 7.22
N LYS A 84 9.34 0.85 8.49
CA LYS A 84 9.54 -0.24 9.44
C LYS A 84 8.77 -1.50 9.05
N ILE A 85 7.53 -1.34 8.59
CA ILE A 85 6.70 -2.47 8.13
C ILE A 85 7.32 -3.10 6.89
N GLU A 86 7.75 -2.32 5.92
CA GLU A 86 8.41 -2.80 4.70
C GLU A 86 9.70 -3.57 5.00
N ALA A 87 10.52 -3.07 5.93
CA ALA A 87 11.71 -3.79 6.40
C ALA A 87 11.36 -5.14 7.03
N LEU A 88 10.30 -5.19 7.85
CA LEU A 88 9.82 -6.43 8.45
C LEU A 88 9.28 -7.41 7.38
N VAL A 89 8.50 -6.93 6.44
CA VAL A 89 7.97 -7.74 5.32
C VAL A 89 9.12 -8.36 4.53
N LYS A 90 10.12 -7.56 4.17
CA LYS A 90 11.31 -8.04 3.44
C LYS A 90 12.07 -9.12 4.21
N ASN A 91 12.23 -8.97 5.54
CA ASN A 91 12.88 -9.97 6.36
C ASN A 91 12.08 -11.28 6.40
N LEU A 92 10.75 -11.19 6.56
CA LEU A 92 9.86 -12.36 6.56
C LEU A 92 9.85 -13.09 5.21
N GLU A 93 9.88 -12.36 4.11
CA GLU A 93 9.97 -12.95 2.77
C GLU A 93 11.29 -13.71 2.58
N ALA A 94 12.40 -13.16 3.08
CA ALA A 94 13.70 -13.85 3.07
C ALA A 94 13.67 -15.12 3.92
N GLU A 95 13.08 -15.07 5.12
CA GLU A 95 12.93 -16.23 6.01
C GLU A 95 12.08 -17.32 5.36
N ILE A 96 10.97 -16.95 4.72
CA ILE A 96 10.12 -17.89 3.97
C ILE A 96 10.92 -18.56 2.83
N ALA A 97 11.77 -17.81 2.13
CA ALA A 97 12.61 -18.36 1.07
C ALA A 97 13.61 -19.39 1.62
N TYR A 98 14.30 -19.08 2.72
CA TYR A 98 15.21 -20.00 3.40
C TYR A 98 14.51 -21.27 3.90
N LEU A 99 13.33 -21.15 4.49
CA LEU A 99 12.56 -22.29 4.96
C LEU A 99 12.11 -23.20 3.81
N LYS A 100 11.76 -22.63 2.64
CA LYS A 100 11.45 -23.41 1.45
C LYS A 100 12.66 -24.18 0.94
N GLU A 101 13.82 -23.54 0.88
CA GLU A 101 15.08 -24.18 0.48
C GLU A 101 15.48 -25.29 1.46
N TYR A 102 15.42 -25.02 2.77
CA TYR A 102 15.69 -25.99 3.81
C TYR A 102 14.76 -27.22 3.70
N LYS A 103 13.46 -26.98 3.48
CA LYS A 103 12.50 -28.07 3.27
C LYS A 103 12.88 -28.96 2.08
N GLN A 104 13.27 -28.34 0.93
CA GLN A 104 13.69 -29.08 -0.25
C GLN A 104 14.95 -29.92 0.02
N LYS A 105 15.95 -29.32 0.69
CA LYS A 105 17.18 -30.00 1.09
C LYS A 105 16.89 -31.17 2.03
N LEU A 106 16.08 -30.95 3.06
CA LEU A 106 15.71 -31.99 4.02
C LEU A 106 15.03 -33.20 3.32
N VAL A 107 14.12 -32.94 2.39
CA VAL A 107 13.47 -34.00 1.61
C VAL A 107 14.51 -34.77 0.79
N ALA A 108 15.41 -34.06 0.14
CA ALA A 108 16.49 -34.69 -0.66
C ALA A 108 17.40 -35.54 0.22
N ASP A 109 17.85 -35.03 1.36
CA ASP A 109 18.76 -35.70 2.29
C ASP A 109 18.09 -36.97 2.88
N CYS A 110 16.81 -36.92 3.21
CA CYS A 110 16.05 -38.08 3.67
C CYS A 110 15.89 -39.16 2.60
N VAL A 111 15.51 -38.77 1.36
CA VAL A 111 15.27 -39.71 0.25
C VAL A 111 16.57 -40.33 -0.25
N THR A 112 17.68 -39.60 -0.21
CA THR A 112 19.01 -40.10 -0.62
C THR A 112 19.74 -40.87 0.48
N GLY A 113 19.13 -40.99 1.69
CA GLY A 113 19.71 -41.74 2.80
C GLY A 113 20.85 -41.01 3.53
N GLN A 114 21.02 -39.71 3.29
CA GLN A 114 22.01 -38.88 4.02
C GLN A 114 21.59 -38.65 5.47
N ILE A 115 20.28 -38.67 5.73
CA ILE A 115 19.70 -38.62 7.07
C ILE A 115 19.01 -39.95 7.38
N ASN A 116 19.43 -40.60 8.46
CA ASN A 116 18.81 -41.83 8.89
C ASN A 116 17.55 -41.51 9.73
N VAL A 117 16.39 -41.64 9.12
CA VAL A 117 15.08 -41.38 9.76
C VAL A 117 14.60 -42.48 10.71
N GLN A 118 15.32 -43.63 10.80
CA GLN A 118 14.92 -44.76 11.69
C GLN A 118 15.30 -44.50 13.16
N CYS A 119 16.06 -43.45 13.46
CA CYS A 119 16.52 -43.14 14.83
C CYS A 119 15.64 -42.15 15.59
N GLU A 120 14.59 -41.61 14.99
CA GLU A 120 13.67 -40.65 15.61
C GLU A 120 12.30 -41.29 15.94
N GLN A 121 12.31 -42.39 16.76
CA GLN A 121 11.11 -42.89 17.42
C GLN A 121 11.23 -42.72 18.92
#